data_d2428f980e6d011d02a5cdd6d56e32d2
#
_entry.id   d2428f980e6d011d02a5cdd6d56e32d2
#
_cell.length_a   1.000
_cell.length_b   1.000
_cell.length_c   1.000
_cell.angle_alpha   90.00
_cell.angle_beta   90.00
_cell.angle_gamma   90.00
#
_symmetry.space_group_name_H-M   'P 1'
#
loop_
_entity.id
_entity.type
_entity.pdbx_description
1 polymer ?
#
loop_
_entity_poly.entity_id
_entity_poly.type
_entity_poly.pdbx_seq_one_letter_code
_entity_poly.pdbx_strand_id
1 'polypeptide(L)'
;KVAMPLLFLFAAILVVRVIFLGTPDPAHPENTVAAGFGYLWNPDFTRLGSPSVWLAAAGQIFFTLSIGNASIHVYASYVRDDDDIALTGLTTSATNEFAEVILGGSIAIPVAVAFFGLAQTQQIAEAGSFDLGFAAMPLIFQKMGVLGPIYGLMWFGLLFFAGITSSVALAQPMVSFFQDEFQWPRKRAVALTGLAMASGGLPCVFFLKHGFLDEMDFWAGTFLLVVFAVIEVIIFAWVFGMEKGWAEINRGADIRLPRLVAFVIKYITPVYLIVLLGAWFWLDALPVLRLQGKPAADAPFLWAARLMILGWIATFMILTGVIWRRRHRKEGLL
;
A
#
# COMPACT_ATOMS: atom_id res chain seq x y z
N LYS A 1 15.71 -12.31 7.81
CA LYS A 1 15.51 -13.39 8.81
C LYS A 1 15.28 -12.86 10.23
N VAL A 2 15.78 -11.67 10.59
CA VAL A 2 15.65 -11.07 11.94
C VAL A 2 14.51 -10.06 11.99
N ALA A 3 14.38 -9.21 10.97
CA ALA A 3 13.42 -8.10 10.95
C ALA A 3 11.95 -8.56 11.07
N MET A 4 11.54 -9.58 10.33
CA MET A 4 10.15 -10.07 10.35
C MET A 4 9.74 -10.67 11.72
N PRO A 5 10.52 -11.58 12.34
CA PRO A 5 10.20 -12.03 13.70
C PRO A 5 10.14 -10.91 14.72
N LEU A 6 11.04 -9.92 14.65
CA LEU A 6 11.01 -8.76 15.54
C LEU A 6 9.77 -7.87 15.32
N LEU A 7 9.36 -7.68 14.07
CA LEU A 7 8.14 -6.95 13.75
C LEU A 7 6.91 -7.58 14.43
N PHE A 8 6.72 -8.89 14.26
CA PHE A 8 5.61 -9.61 14.89
C PHE A 8 5.69 -9.60 16.43
N LEU A 9 6.91 -9.74 16.98
CA LEU A 9 7.12 -9.68 18.43
C LEU A 9 6.74 -8.28 18.98
N PHE A 10 7.21 -7.20 18.35
CA PHE A 10 6.89 -5.85 18.77
C PHE A 10 5.39 -5.57 18.64
N ALA A 11 4.77 -5.97 17.52
CA ALA A 11 3.33 -5.82 17.33
C ALA A 11 2.55 -6.58 18.43
N ALA A 12 2.89 -7.83 18.71
CA ALA A 12 2.23 -8.61 19.74
C ALA A 12 2.35 -7.99 21.15
N ILE A 13 3.53 -7.51 21.53
CA ILE A 13 3.74 -6.82 22.82
C ILE A 13 2.90 -5.55 22.90
N LEU A 14 2.87 -4.75 21.82
CA LEU A 14 2.07 -3.53 21.78
C LEU A 14 0.57 -3.83 21.84
N VAL A 15 0.06 -4.84 21.12
CA VAL A 15 -1.34 -5.26 21.20
C VAL A 15 -1.71 -5.68 22.61
N VAL A 16 -0.90 -6.53 23.26
CA VAL A 16 -1.11 -6.93 24.64
C VAL A 16 -1.16 -5.70 25.56
N ARG A 17 -0.22 -4.77 25.40
CA ARG A 17 -0.22 -3.53 26.20
C ARG A 17 -1.46 -2.68 25.97
N VAL A 18 -1.97 -2.58 24.75
CA VAL A 18 -3.19 -1.84 24.44
C VAL A 18 -4.40 -2.50 25.10
N ILE A 19 -4.55 -3.82 25.00
CA ILE A 19 -5.66 -4.55 25.61
C ILE A 19 -5.72 -4.31 27.13
N PHE A 20 -4.57 -4.29 27.79
CA PHE A 20 -4.46 -4.07 29.24
C PHE A 20 -4.20 -2.60 29.63
N LEU A 21 -4.50 -1.66 28.76
CA LEU A 21 -4.26 -0.23 29.03
C LEU A 21 -5.19 0.33 30.11
N GLY A 22 -6.43 -0.19 30.18
CA GLY A 22 -7.46 0.34 31.06
C GLY A 22 -8.08 1.64 30.50
N THR A 23 -8.48 2.54 31.41
CA THR A 23 -8.99 3.89 31.08
C THR A 23 -7.90 4.90 31.42
N PRO A 24 -7.18 5.46 30.41
CA PRO A 24 -6.03 6.32 30.66
C PRO A 24 -6.41 7.68 31.28
N ASP A 25 -7.60 8.18 30.98
CA ASP A 25 -8.11 9.45 31.49
C ASP A 25 -9.36 9.20 32.35
N PRO A 26 -9.24 9.31 33.69
CA PRO A 26 -10.39 9.17 34.60
C PRO A 26 -11.46 10.26 34.42
N ALA A 27 -11.11 11.41 33.83
CA ALA A 27 -12.06 12.50 33.58
C ALA A 27 -12.98 12.18 32.39
N HIS A 28 -12.55 11.27 31.52
CA HIS A 28 -13.28 10.81 30.34
C HIS A 28 -13.42 9.28 30.33
N PRO A 29 -14.25 8.71 31.22
CA PRO A 29 -14.35 7.25 31.37
C PRO A 29 -14.95 6.56 30.11
N GLU A 30 -15.58 7.30 29.23
CA GLU A 30 -16.08 6.82 27.94
C GLU A 30 -14.95 6.55 26.93
N ASN A 31 -13.78 7.19 27.10
CA ASN A 31 -12.62 7.00 26.25
C ASN A 31 -11.89 5.72 26.62
N THR A 32 -12.27 4.63 26.00
CA THR A 32 -11.72 3.30 26.30
C THR A 32 -11.14 2.64 25.06
N VAL A 33 -10.25 1.67 25.26
CA VAL A 33 -9.76 0.79 24.22
C VAL A 33 -10.92 0.04 23.55
N ALA A 34 -11.94 -0.37 24.33
CA ALA A 34 -13.12 -1.03 23.80
C ALA A 34 -13.93 -0.14 22.84
N ALA A 35 -14.06 1.16 23.16
CA ALA A 35 -14.67 2.14 22.24
C ALA A 35 -13.88 2.26 20.94
N GLY A 36 -12.54 2.21 21.01
CA GLY A 36 -11.68 2.21 19.83
C GLY A 36 -11.81 0.94 18.98
N PHE A 37 -11.92 -0.21 19.60
CA PHE A 37 -12.27 -1.46 18.90
C PHE A 37 -13.67 -1.41 18.29
N GLY A 38 -14.65 -0.82 18.99
CA GLY A 38 -15.98 -0.59 18.44
C GLY A 38 -15.92 0.28 17.18
N TYR A 39 -15.16 1.37 17.19
CA TYR A 39 -14.97 2.21 16.02
C TYR A 39 -14.34 1.47 14.84
N LEU A 40 -13.33 0.62 15.10
CA LEU A 40 -12.64 -0.15 14.06
C LEU A 40 -13.51 -1.25 13.44
N TRP A 41 -14.29 -1.97 14.29
CA TRP A 41 -14.98 -3.21 13.88
C TRP A 41 -16.50 -3.07 13.72
N ASN A 42 -17.10 -1.92 14.07
CA ASN A 42 -18.52 -1.68 13.82
C ASN A 42 -18.69 -1.01 12.46
N PRO A 43 -19.11 -1.74 11.41
CA PRO A 43 -19.16 -1.21 10.07
C PRO A 43 -20.31 -0.20 9.89
N ASP A 44 -20.03 0.91 9.22
CA ASP A 44 -21.04 1.84 8.73
C ASP A 44 -21.45 1.44 7.30
N PHE A 45 -22.49 0.62 7.20
CA PHE A 45 -23.00 0.16 5.90
C PHE A 45 -23.54 1.27 5.00
N THR A 46 -23.84 2.47 5.53
CA THR A 46 -24.32 3.59 4.73
C THR A 46 -23.22 4.11 3.79
N ARG A 47 -21.96 3.92 4.14
CA ARG A 47 -20.80 4.32 3.33
C ARG A 47 -20.55 3.43 2.12
N LEU A 48 -21.16 2.24 2.05
CA LEU A 48 -20.99 1.32 0.91
C LEU A 48 -21.56 1.88 -0.41
N GLY A 49 -22.40 2.91 -0.37
CA GLY A 49 -22.87 3.62 -1.56
C GLY A 49 -21.82 4.55 -2.21
N SER A 50 -20.69 4.81 -1.56
CA SER A 50 -19.65 5.73 -2.05
C SER A 50 -18.56 4.99 -2.84
N PRO A 51 -18.35 5.27 -4.13
CA PRO A 51 -17.25 4.68 -4.91
C PRO A 51 -15.87 4.96 -4.35
N SER A 52 -15.66 6.12 -3.71
CA SER A 52 -14.39 6.47 -3.09
C SER A 52 -14.01 5.53 -1.95
N VAL A 53 -14.97 5.00 -1.19
CA VAL A 53 -14.71 4.00 -0.14
C VAL A 53 -14.20 2.70 -0.75
N TRP A 54 -14.83 2.24 -1.83
CA TRP A 54 -14.40 1.03 -2.53
C TRP A 54 -13.05 1.20 -3.22
N LEU A 55 -12.78 2.39 -3.79
CA LEU A 55 -11.49 2.70 -4.40
C LEU A 55 -10.37 2.69 -3.34
N ALA A 56 -10.60 3.32 -2.19
CA ALA A 56 -9.65 3.34 -1.09
C ALA A 56 -9.37 1.91 -0.56
N ALA A 57 -10.43 1.11 -0.38
CA ALA A 57 -10.30 -0.28 0.07
C ALA A 57 -9.54 -1.14 -0.96
N ALA A 58 -9.85 -1.03 -2.24
CA ALA A 58 -9.14 -1.74 -3.30
C ALA A 58 -7.67 -1.30 -3.40
N GLY A 59 -7.41 0.01 -3.34
CA GLY A 59 -6.06 0.55 -3.33
C GLY A 59 -5.24 0.05 -2.15
N GLN A 60 -5.82 0.02 -0.94
CA GLN A 60 -5.16 -0.50 0.26
C GLN A 60 -4.80 -1.98 0.10
N ILE A 61 -5.73 -2.82 -0.35
CA ILE A 61 -5.47 -4.25 -0.57
C ILE A 61 -4.38 -4.46 -1.62
N PHE A 62 -4.40 -3.72 -2.71
CA PHE A 62 -3.38 -3.84 -3.76
C PHE A 62 -2.02 -3.32 -3.29
N PHE A 63 -2.00 -2.24 -2.53
CA PHE A 63 -0.76 -1.71 -1.94
C PHE A 63 -0.14 -2.71 -0.98
N THR A 64 -0.91 -3.23 -0.03
CA THR A 64 -0.41 -4.13 1.01
C THR A 64 0.04 -5.48 0.46
N LEU A 65 -0.65 -6.00 -0.57
CA LEU A 65 -0.28 -7.24 -1.27
C LEU A 65 0.72 -7.01 -2.41
N SER A 66 1.18 -5.78 -2.62
CA SER A 66 2.12 -5.41 -3.69
C SER A 66 1.63 -5.72 -5.10
N ILE A 67 0.31 -5.65 -5.34
CA ILE A 67 -0.31 -5.82 -6.65
C ILE A 67 -0.26 -4.47 -7.39
N GLY A 68 -0.01 -4.49 -8.69
CA GLY A 68 0.04 -3.28 -9.53
C GLY A 68 1.33 -2.46 -9.42
N ASN A 69 2.32 -2.89 -8.62
CA ASN A 69 3.59 -2.17 -8.45
C ASN A 69 4.81 -2.90 -9.01
N ALA A 70 4.60 -3.96 -9.78
CA ALA A 70 5.60 -4.81 -10.42
C ALA A 70 6.55 -5.60 -9.48
N SER A 71 6.49 -5.42 -8.16
CA SER A 71 7.39 -6.12 -7.22
C SER A 71 7.17 -7.63 -7.27
N ILE A 72 5.91 -8.07 -7.28
CA ILE A 72 5.56 -9.50 -7.37
C ILE A 72 6.06 -10.11 -8.67
N HIS A 73 5.98 -9.40 -9.80
CA HIS A 73 6.49 -9.89 -11.08
C HIS A 73 7.99 -10.17 -11.05
N VAL A 74 8.76 -9.28 -10.40
CA VAL A 74 10.20 -9.50 -10.23
C VAL A 74 10.46 -10.67 -9.30
N TYR A 75 9.74 -10.79 -8.19
CA TYR A 75 9.88 -11.93 -7.28
C TYR A 75 9.44 -13.25 -7.91
N ALA A 76 8.41 -13.23 -8.75
CA ALA A 76 7.98 -14.40 -9.51
C ALA A 76 9.09 -14.95 -10.43
N SER A 77 10.03 -14.11 -10.90
CA SER A 77 11.16 -14.56 -11.69
C SER A 77 12.18 -15.44 -10.93
N TYR A 78 12.09 -15.49 -9.60
CA TYR A 78 12.93 -16.35 -8.75
C TYR A 78 12.25 -17.64 -8.33
N VAL A 79 10.95 -17.81 -8.66
CA VAL A 79 10.17 -19.02 -8.35
C VAL A 79 10.59 -20.17 -9.27
N ARG A 80 10.63 -21.37 -8.75
CA ARG A 80 10.95 -22.60 -9.50
C ARG A 80 9.67 -23.20 -10.08
N ASP A 81 9.82 -24.05 -11.08
CA ASP A 81 8.69 -24.72 -11.74
C ASP A 81 7.87 -25.63 -10.82
N ASP A 82 8.48 -26.12 -9.72
CA ASP A 82 7.89 -27.02 -8.74
C ASP A 82 7.45 -26.31 -7.43
N ASP A 83 7.64 -25.00 -7.31
CA ASP A 83 7.20 -24.24 -6.14
C ASP A 83 5.67 -24.13 -6.10
N ASP A 84 5.08 -24.29 -4.90
CA ASP A 84 3.65 -24.12 -4.68
C ASP A 84 3.25 -22.63 -4.65
N ILE A 85 2.81 -22.12 -5.80
CA ILE A 85 2.38 -20.72 -5.96
C ILE A 85 1.03 -20.50 -5.27
N ALA A 86 0.13 -21.48 -5.31
CA ALA A 86 -1.21 -21.35 -4.73
C ALA A 86 -1.14 -21.19 -3.21
N LEU A 87 -0.39 -22.08 -2.54
CA LEU A 87 -0.21 -22.03 -1.09
C LEU A 87 0.58 -20.77 -0.68
N THR A 88 1.61 -20.40 -1.44
CA THR A 88 2.40 -19.19 -1.20
C THR A 88 1.52 -17.95 -1.26
N GLY A 89 0.68 -17.82 -2.27
CA GLY A 89 -0.26 -16.69 -2.41
C GLY A 89 -1.27 -16.63 -1.28
N LEU A 90 -1.92 -17.75 -0.95
CA LEU A 90 -2.89 -17.82 0.14
C LEU A 90 -2.26 -17.50 1.50
N THR A 91 -1.08 -18.06 1.79
CA THR A 91 -0.37 -17.84 3.05
C THR A 91 0.09 -16.40 3.19
N THR A 92 0.64 -15.83 2.10
CA THR A 92 1.06 -14.43 2.08
C THR A 92 -0.12 -13.50 2.34
N SER A 93 -1.24 -13.68 1.64
CA SER A 93 -2.44 -12.87 1.83
C SER A 93 -3.00 -12.99 3.24
N ALA A 94 -3.16 -14.20 3.77
CA ALA A 94 -3.71 -14.42 5.11
C ALA A 94 -2.79 -13.86 6.20
N THR A 95 -1.48 -14.04 6.08
CA THR A 95 -0.50 -13.52 7.04
C THR A 95 -0.45 -11.99 6.99
N ASN A 96 -0.54 -11.40 5.79
CA ASN A 96 -0.57 -9.96 5.62
C ASN A 96 -1.80 -9.35 6.28
N GLU A 97 -2.99 -9.88 6.00
CA GLU A 97 -4.24 -9.42 6.63
C GLU A 97 -4.20 -9.55 8.15
N PHE A 98 -3.67 -10.65 8.67
CA PHE A 98 -3.48 -10.81 10.10
C PHE A 98 -2.53 -9.76 10.69
N ALA A 99 -1.40 -9.51 10.04
CA ALA A 99 -0.42 -8.53 10.52
C ALA A 99 -0.95 -7.10 10.46
N GLU A 100 -1.60 -6.72 9.37
CA GLU A 100 -2.05 -5.35 9.13
C GLU A 100 -3.36 -5.05 9.86
N VAL A 101 -4.39 -5.84 9.61
CA VAL A 101 -5.74 -5.55 10.11
C VAL A 101 -5.89 -5.96 11.56
N ILE A 102 -5.45 -7.16 11.93
CA ILE A 102 -5.62 -7.64 13.32
C ILE A 102 -4.58 -7.03 14.24
N LEU A 103 -3.28 -7.17 13.94
CA LEU A 103 -2.24 -6.64 14.85
C LEU A 103 -2.12 -5.12 14.72
N GLY A 104 -1.92 -4.58 13.54
CA GLY A 104 -1.72 -3.14 13.32
C GLY A 104 -2.96 -2.32 13.69
N GLY A 105 -4.13 -2.73 13.23
CA GLY A 105 -5.41 -2.10 13.56
C GLY A 105 -5.71 -2.11 15.05
N SER A 106 -5.30 -3.17 15.78
CA SER A 106 -5.49 -3.28 17.22
C SER A 106 -4.56 -2.39 18.06
N ILE A 107 -3.59 -1.72 17.47
CA ILE A 107 -2.65 -0.84 18.19
C ILE A 107 -3.08 0.63 18.06
N ALA A 108 -3.00 1.20 16.88
CA ALA A 108 -3.03 2.64 16.68
C ALA A 108 -4.40 3.25 17.01
N ILE A 109 -5.47 2.75 16.41
CA ILE A 109 -6.82 3.33 16.55
C ILE A 109 -7.38 3.14 17.97
N PRO A 110 -7.36 1.92 18.57
CA PRO A 110 -7.89 1.74 19.92
C PRO A 110 -7.15 2.57 20.97
N VAL A 111 -5.84 2.70 20.87
CA VAL A 111 -5.07 3.51 21.81
C VAL A 111 -5.31 5.00 21.60
N ALA A 112 -5.45 5.47 20.38
CA ALA A 112 -5.76 6.87 20.09
C ALA A 112 -7.13 7.26 20.66
N VAL A 113 -8.16 6.43 20.46
CA VAL A 113 -9.49 6.64 21.07
C VAL A 113 -9.43 6.66 22.59
N ALA A 114 -8.64 5.77 23.21
CA ALA A 114 -8.51 5.75 24.66
C ALA A 114 -7.85 7.02 25.23
N PHE A 115 -6.94 7.67 24.51
CA PHE A 115 -6.23 8.88 24.98
C PHE A 115 -6.85 10.19 24.52
N PHE A 116 -7.48 10.23 23.35
CA PHE A 116 -7.97 11.48 22.72
C PHE A 116 -9.49 11.49 22.56
N GLY A 117 -10.16 10.36 22.73
CA GLY A 117 -11.58 10.20 22.44
C GLY A 117 -11.85 10.02 20.94
N LEU A 118 -13.08 9.60 20.63
CA LEU A 118 -13.47 9.22 19.27
C LEU A 118 -13.41 10.41 18.29
N ALA A 119 -13.97 11.55 18.67
CA ALA A 119 -14.05 12.71 17.77
C ALA A 119 -12.66 13.25 17.36
N GLN A 120 -11.74 13.35 18.32
CA GLN A 120 -10.38 13.82 18.02
C GLN A 120 -9.60 12.78 17.24
N THR A 121 -9.79 11.49 17.52
CA THR A 121 -9.16 10.40 16.75
C THR A 121 -9.63 10.41 15.30
N GLN A 122 -10.91 10.68 15.03
CA GLN A 122 -11.43 10.83 13.67
C GLN A 122 -10.76 11.99 12.94
N GLN A 123 -10.64 13.15 13.59
CA GLN A 123 -9.96 14.31 13.00
C GLN A 123 -8.48 14.01 12.67
N ILE A 124 -7.76 13.31 13.55
CA ILE A 124 -6.38 12.89 13.31
C ILE A 124 -6.31 11.91 12.13
N ALA A 125 -7.23 10.95 12.06
CA ALA A 125 -7.28 9.97 10.97
C ALA A 125 -7.63 10.62 9.62
N GLU A 126 -8.50 11.63 9.61
CA GLU A 126 -8.83 12.41 8.41
C GLU A 126 -7.65 13.28 7.92
N ALA A 127 -6.78 13.72 8.83
CA ALA A 127 -5.55 14.45 8.49
C ALA A 127 -4.50 13.56 7.80
N GLY A 128 -4.60 12.24 7.95
CA GLY A 128 -3.77 11.25 7.27
C GLY A 128 -3.12 10.23 8.21
N SER A 129 -2.70 9.11 7.64
CA SER A 129 -2.04 8.03 8.39
C SER A 129 -0.72 8.47 9.01
N PHE A 130 -0.03 9.44 8.39
CA PHE A 130 1.21 10.00 8.92
C PHE A 130 0.97 10.70 10.27
N ASP A 131 -0.09 11.50 10.40
CA ASP A 131 -0.42 12.21 11.63
C ASP A 131 -0.75 11.25 12.78
N LEU A 132 -1.49 10.17 12.49
CA LEU A 132 -1.76 9.15 13.50
C LEU A 132 -0.47 8.45 13.94
N GLY A 133 0.36 7.99 13.01
CA GLY A 133 1.56 7.19 13.30
C GLY A 133 2.73 7.98 13.90
N PHE A 134 2.94 9.23 13.46
CA PHE A 134 4.14 9.99 13.78
C PHE A 134 3.90 11.24 14.64
N ALA A 135 2.67 11.78 14.69
CA ALA A 135 2.33 12.89 15.55
C ALA A 135 1.57 12.45 16.81
N ALA A 136 0.50 11.66 16.65
CA ALA A 136 -0.33 11.23 17.78
C ALA A 136 0.35 10.16 18.65
N MET A 137 0.94 9.13 18.06
CA MET A 137 1.56 8.03 18.82
C MET A 137 2.68 8.47 19.78
N PRO A 138 3.59 9.39 19.43
CA PRO A 138 4.57 9.92 20.39
C PRO A 138 3.94 10.57 21.63
N LEU A 139 2.86 11.33 21.45
CA LEU A 139 2.13 11.96 22.55
C LEU A 139 1.46 10.91 23.47
N ILE A 140 0.95 9.85 22.87
CA ILE A 140 0.39 8.72 23.61
C ILE A 140 1.47 8.05 24.45
N PHE A 141 2.64 7.75 23.88
CA PHE A 141 3.74 7.11 24.62
C PHE A 141 4.24 7.98 25.76
N GLN A 142 4.30 9.31 25.60
CA GLN A 142 4.62 10.22 26.71
C GLN A 142 3.64 10.09 27.88
N LYS A 143 2.35 9.89 27.59
CA LYS A 143 1.31 9.70 28.61
C LYS A 143 1.31 8.29 29.22
N MET A 144 2.00 7.31 28.65
CA MET A 144 2.10 5.94 29.16
C MET A 144 3.11 5.77 30.32
N GLY A 145 3.69 6.86 30.83
CA GLY A 145 4.60 6.86 31.98
C GLY A 145 5.99 6.29 31.68
N VAL A 146 6.60 5.65 32.68
CA VAL A 146 8.02 5.21 32.64
C VAL A 146 8.32 4.23 31.50
N LEU A 147 7.37 3.40 31.10
CA LEU A 147 7.53 2.43 30.01
C LEU A 147 7.23 3.03 28.61
N GLY A 148 6.73 4.25 28.56
CA GLY A 148 6.40 4.95 27.31
C GLY A 148 7.54 4.95 26.27
N PRO A 149 8.80 5.29 26.63
CA PRO A 149 9.92 5.25 25.71
C PRO A 149 10.19 3.86 25.12
N ILE A 150 9.95 2.78 25.88
CA ILE A 150 10.14 1.41 25.41
C ILE A 150 9.06 1.07 24.36
N TYR A 151 7.79 1.42 24.62
CA TYR A 151 6.72 1.22 23.66
C TYR A 151 6.93 2.09 22.40
N GLY A 152 7.42 3.32 22.57
CA GLY A 152 7.81 4.16 21.44
C GLY A 152 8.92 3.53 20.59
N LEU A 153 9.96 2.98 21.23
CA LEU A 153 11.03 2.27 20.52
C LEU A 153 10.50 1.06 19.74
N MET A 154 9.58 0.29 20.33
CA MET A 154 8.95 -0.85 19.65
C MET A 154 8.10 -0.39 18.47
N TRP A 155 7.29 0.66 18.63
CA TRP A 155 6.46 1.22 17.57
C TRP A 155 7.30 1.73 16.39
N PHE A 156 8.26 2.61 16.64
CA PHE A 156 9.12 3.12 15.57
C PHE A 156 10.06 2.07 15.00
N GLY A 157 10.49 1.10 15.81
CA GLY A 157 11.26 -0.06 15.35
C GLY A 157 10.44 -0.93 14.40
N LEU A 158 9.17 -1.18 14.72
CA LEU A 158 8.22 -1.87 13.85
C LEU A 158 8.05 -1.14 12.52
N LEU A 159 7.76 0.16 12.55
CA LEU A 159 7.62 0.99 11.35
C LEU A 159 8.91 1.03 10.52
N PHE A 160 10.07 1.10 11.16
CA PHE A 160 11.37 1.09 10.48
C PHE A 160 11.60 -0.25 9.75
N PHE A 161 11.37 -1.38 10.40
CA PHE A 161 11.53 -2.69 9.77
C PHE A 161 10.53 -2.92 8.64
N ALA A 162 9.28 -2.52 8.84
CA ALA A 162 8.26 -2.59 7.78
C ALA A 162 8.63 -1.68 6.61
N GLY A 163 9.00 -0.43 6.88
CA GLY A 163 9.33 0.56 5.85
C GLY A 163 10.55 0.19 5.03
N ILE A 164 11.65 -0.25 5.67
CA ILE A 164 12.88 -0.58 4.93
C ILE A 164 12.73 -1.83 4.06
N THR A 165 12.02 -2.86 4.55
CA THR A 165 11.78 -4.08 3.76
C THR A 165 10.90 -3.78 2.55
N SER A 166 9.84 -3.00 2.71
CA SER A 166 8.96 -2.55 1.62
C SER A 166 9.69 -1.64 0.62
N SER A 167 10.51 -0.70 1.10
CA SER A 167 11.28 0.19 0.23
C SER A 167 12.24 -0.58 -0.67
N VAL A 168 12.92 -1.61 -0.14
CA VAL A 168 13.80 -2.48 -0.93
C VAL A 168 13.00 -3.27 -1.97
N ALA A 169 11.82 -3.79 -1.59
CA ALA A 169 10.95 -4.52 -2.50
C ALA A 169 10.46 -3.63 -3.66
N LEU A 170 10.00 -2.41 -3.35
CA LEU A 170 9.54 -1.44 -4.35
C LEU A 170 10.67 -0.89 -5.25
N ALA A 171 11.92 -0.88 -4.77
CA ALA A 171 13.08 -0.49 -5.57
C ALA A 171 13.49 -1.57 -6.59
N GLN A 172 13.22 -2.83 -6.29
CA GLN A 172 13.73 -3.96 -7.10
C GLN A 172 13.26 -3.96 -8.56
N PRO A 173 11.99 -3.65 -8.92
CA PRO A 173 11.56 -3.56 -10.31
C PRO A 173 12.39 -2.56 -11.13
N MET A 174 12.69 -1.40 -10.56
CA MET A 174 13.49 -0.39 -11.22
C MET A 174 14.95 -0.82 -11.41
N VAL A 175 15.52 -1.46 -10.39
CA VAL A 175 16.88 -2.04 -10.47
C VAL A 175 16.93 -3.11 -11.55
N SER A 176 15.96 -4.04 -11.58
CA SER A 176 15.87 -5.09 -12.59
C SER A 176 15.72 -4.49 -13.99
N PHE A 177 14.84 -3.51 -14.16
CA PHE A 177 14.66 -2.80 -15.44
C PHE A 177 15.98 -2.25 -16.00
N PHE A 178 16.78 -1.58 -15.17
CA PHE A 178 18.08 -1.07 -15.63
C PHE A 178 19.10 -2.17 -15.91
N GLN A 179 19.09 -3.25 -15.14
CA GLN A 179 19.98 -4.38 -15.39
C GLN A 179 19.61 -5.12 -16.69
N ASP A 180 18.33 -5.39 -16.89
CA ASP A 180 17.87 -6.23 -18.00
C ASP A 180 17.85 -5.44 -19.33
N GLU A 181 17.39 -4.20 -19.29
CA GLU A 181 17.20 -3.41 -20.52
C GLU A 181 18.47 -2.67 -20.95
N PHE A 182 19.25 -2.19 -19.99
CA PHE A 182 20.47 -1.42 -20.29
C PHE A 182 21.75 -2.21 -20.06
N GLN A 183 21.65 -3.45 -19.54
CA GLN A 183 22.81 -4.30 -19.21
C GLN A 183 23.78 -3.60 -18.24
N TRP A 184 23.22 -2.79 -17.31
CA TRP A 184 24.05 -2.08 -16.35
C TRP A 184 24.47 -2.98 -15.20
N PRO A 185 25.69 -2.79 -14.67
CA PRO A 185 26.08 -3.47 -13.44
C PRO A 185 25.18 -3.06 -12.27
N ARG A 186 24.88 -3.99 -11.37
CA ARG A 186 23.98 -3.79 -10.25
C ARG A 186 24.25 -2.52 -9.45
N LYS A 187 25.53 -2.18 -9.21
CA LYS A 187 25.91 -0.96 -8.47
C LYS A 187 25.36 0.32 -9.12
N ARG A 188 25.46 0.42 -10.44
CA ARG A 188 24.95 1.58 -11.20
C ARG A 188 23.42 1.62 -11.18
N ALA A 189 22.77 0.48 -11.40
CA ALA A 189 21.31 0.37 -11.35
C ALA A 189 20.77 0.77 -9.98
N VAL A 190 21.35 0.25 -8.89
CA VAL A 190 20.97 0.60 -7.51
C VAL A 190 21.20 2.08 -7.21
N ALA A 191 22.35 2.66 -7.62
CA ALA A 191 22.63 4.07 -7.37
C ALA A 191 21.61 4.98 -8.08
N LEU A 192 21.27 4.70 -9.33
CA LEU A 192 20.27 5.49 -10.05
C LEU A 192 18.87 5.32 -9.47
N THR A 193 18.50 4.09 -9.10
CA THR A 193 17.24 3.83 -8.42
C THR A 193 17.17 4.60 -7.09
N GLY A 194 18.23 4.60 -6.30
CA GLY A 194 18.30 5.38 -5.05
C GLY A 194 18.17 6.88 -5.28
N LEU A 195 18.81 7.43 -6.32
CA LEU A 195 18.65 8.84 -6.70
C LEU A 195 17.21 9.16 -7.13
N ALA A 196 16.58 8.28 -7.89
CA ALA A 196 15.19 8.43 -8.28
C ALA A 196 14.25 8.41 -7.07
N MET A 197 14.43 7.45 -6.16
CA MET A 197 13.67 7.39 -4.91
C MET A 197 13.88 8.63 -4.04
N ALA A 198 15.12 9.11 -3.92
CA ALA A 198 15.40 10.33 -3.18
C ALA A 198 14.75 11.56 -3.83
N SER A 199 14.79 11.68 -5.16
CA SER A 199 14.14 12.79 -5.87
C SER A 199 12.63 12.81 -5.73
N GLY A 200 11.99 11.64 -5.58
CA GLY A 200 10.57 11.52 -5.29
C GLY A 200 10.22 11.71 -3.81
N GLY A 201 11.06 11.20 -2.91
CA GLY A 201 10.83 11.25 -1.47
C GLY A 201 11.13 12.58 -0.80
N LEU A 202 12.17 13.30 -1.24
CA LEU A 202 12.53 14.59 -0.64
C LEU A 202 11.40 15.63 -0.71
N PRO A 203 10.68 15.82 -1.83
CA PRO A 203 9.53 16.72 -1.85
C PRO A 203 8.42 16.33 -0.88
N CYS A 204 8.17 15.02 -0.66
CA CYS A 204 7.23 14.56 0.34
C CYS A 204 7.61 15.02 1.75
N VAL A 205 8.91 15.04 2.08
CA VAL A 205 9.39 15.51 3.39
C VAL A 205 9.30 17.05 3.50
N PHE A 206 9.77 17.77 2.49
CA PHE A 206 9.80 19.24 2.55
C PHE A 206 8.42 19.89 2.48
N PHE A 207 7.49 19.28 1.75
CA PHE A 207 6.13 19.81 1.54
C PHE A 207 5.06 19.00 2.27
N LEU A 208 5.43 18.23 3.29
CA LEU A 208 4.54 17.37 4.06
C LEU A 208 3.28 18.13 4.56
N LYS A 209 3.49 19.32 5.17
CA LYS A 209 2.41 20.17 5.72
C LYS A 209 1.43 20.72 4.66
N HIS A 210 1.79 20.62 3.39
CA HIS A 210 0.97 21.09 2.26
C HIS A 210 0.22 19.94 1.57
N GLY A 211 0.15 18.76 2.18
CA GLY A 211 -0.54 17.59 1.65
C GLY A 211 0.12 16.94 0.44
N PHE A 212 1.42 17.23 0.20
CA PHE A 212 2.15 16.67 -0.94
C PHE A 212 2.26 15.15 -0.87
N LEU A 213 2.52 14.60 0.33
CA LEU A 213 2.58 13.15 0.56
C LEU A 213 1.22 12.49 0.29
N ASP A 214 0.13 13.08 0.82
CA ASP A 214 -1.22 12.52 0.64
C ASP A 214 -1.66 12.53 -0.82
N GLU A 215 -1.26 13.57 -1.57
CA GLU A 215 -1.54 13.66 -3.01
C GLU A 215 -0.74 12.60 -3.80
N MET A 216 0.53 12.39 -3.45
CA MET A 216 1.35 11.33 -4.03
C MET A 216 0.79 9.95 -3.72
N ASP A 217 0.38 9.71 -2.47
CA ASP A 217 -0.19 8.45 -2.03
C ASP A 217 -1.52 8.16 -2.72
N PHE A 218 -2.42 9.14 -2.81
CA PHE A 218 -3.68 8.97 -3.53
C PHE A 218 -3.47 8.58 -5.00
N TRP A 219 -2.63 9.34 -5.74
CA TRP A 219 -2.47 9.07 -7.16
C TRP A 219 -1.61 7.84 -7.45
N ALA A 220 -0.47 7.71 -6.80
CA ALA A 220 0.46 6.61 -7.06
C ALA A 220 0.15 5.36 -6.21
N GLY A 221 -0.21 5.53 -4.95
CA GLY A 221 -0.43 4.44 -4.01
C GLY A 221 -1.86 3.89 -3.99
N THR A 222 -2.85 4.64 -4.47
CA THR A 222 -4.26 4.19 -4.49
C THR A 222 -4.78 4.08 -5.91
N PHE A 223 -4.93 5.19 -6.61
CA PHE A 223 -5.61 5.23 -7.91
C PHE A 223 -4.87 4.44 -8.99
N LEU A 224 -3.59 4.71 -9.20
CA LEU A 224 -2.80 4.03 -10.23
C LEU A 224 -2.61 2.55 -9.93
N LEU A 225 -2.55 2.13 -8.67
CA LEU A 225 -2.49 0.70 -8.34
C LEU A 225 -3.75 -0.03 -8.83
N VAL A 226 -4.93 0.55 -8.63
CA VAL A 226 -6.18 -0.04 -9.13
C VAL A 226 -6.20 -0.07 -10.67
N VAL A 227 -5.73 0.99 -11.33
CA VAL A 227 -5.61 1.03 -12.79
C VAL A 227 -4.66 -0.07 -13.30
N PHE A 228 -3.48 -0.20 -12.69
CA PHE A 228 -2.53 -1.24 -13.08
C PHE A 228 -3.06 -2.65 -12.77
N ALA A 229 -3.73 -2.85 -11.64
CA ALA A 229 -4.36 -4.14 -11.33
C ALA A 229 -5.43 -4.54 -12.34
N VAL A 230 -6.22 -3.58 -12.88
CA VAL A 230 -7.14 -3.86 -14.01
C VAL A 230 -6.36 -4.34 -15.23
N ILE A 231 -5.27 -3.66 -15.58
CA ILE A 231 -4.44 -4.04 -16.73
C ILE A 231 -3.83 -5.43 -16.52
N GLU A 232 -3.27 -5.70 -15.34
CA GLU A 232 -2.67 -6.99 -15.00
C GLU A 232 -3.68 -8.14 -15.06
N VAL A 233 -4.87 -7.96 -14.47
CA VAL A 233 -5.89 -9.02 -14.48
C VAL A 233 -6.44 -9.26 -15.89
N ILE A 234 -6.58 -8.22 -16.73
CA ILE A 234 -6.98 -8.37 -18.14
C ILE A 234 -5.91 -9.12 -18.91
N ILE A 235 -4.63 -8.73 -18.78
CA ILE A 235 -3.52 -9.42 -19.45
C ILE A 235 -3.47 -10.87 -19.01
N PHE A 236 -3.55 -11.16 -17.73
CA PHE A 236 -3.47 -12.52 -17.20
C PHE A 236 -4.68 -13.38 -17.62
N ALA A 237 -5.90 -12.89 -17.37
CA ALA A 237 -7.09 -13.72 -17.54
C ALA A 237 -7.60 -13.79 -18.99
N TRP A 238 -7.43 -12.72 -19.79
CA TRP A 238 -8.01 -12.63 -21.12
C TRP A 238 -6.97 -12.74 -22.23
N VAL A 239 -5.79 -12.11 -22.11
CA VAL A 239 -4.76 -12.15 -23.16
C VAL A 239 -3.89 -13.39 -23.06
N PHE A 240 -3.28 -13.65 -21.91
CA PHE A 240 -2.52 -14.87 -21.64
C PHE A 240 -3.43 -16.11 -21.62
N GLY A 241 -4.60 -15.95 -21.05
CA GLY A 241 -5.66 -16.94 -21.00
C GLY A 241 -5.74 -17.69 -19.69
N MET A 242 -6.94 -17.64 -19.06
CA MET A 242 -7.19 -18.19 -17.73
C MET A 242 -6.83 -19.67 -17.61
N GLU A 243 -7.06 -20.48 -18.64
CA GLU A 243 -6.74 -21.93 -18.57
C GLU A 243 -5.22 -22.18 -18.46
N LYS A 244 -4.41 -21.41 -19.18
CA LYS A 244 -2.95 -21.47 -19.07
C LYS A 244 -2.51 -20.97 -17.69
N GLY A 245 -3.01 -19.80 -17.26
CA GLY A 245 -2.72 -19.26 -15.93
C GLY A 245 -3.13 -20.21 -14.81
N TRP A 246 -4.30 -20.87 -14.96
CA TRP A 246 -4.78 -21.83 -13.99
C TRP A 246 -3.90 -23.09 -13.90
N ALA A 247 -3.40 -23.56 -15.04
CA ALA A 247 -2.44 -24.67 -15.06
C ALA A 247 -1.15 -24.31 -14.33
N GLU A 248 -0.63 -23.08 -14.52
CA GLU A 248 0.58 -22.61 -13.83
C GLU A 248 0.35 -22.42 -12.33
N ILE A 249 -0.77 -21.82 -11.90
CA ILE A 249 -1.08 -21.62 -10.47
C ILE A 249 -1.15 -22.97 -9.73
N ASN A 250 -1.68 -24.02 -10.37
CA ASN A 250 -1.83 -25.34 -9.74
C ASN A 250 -0.65 -26.28 -10.04
N ARG A 251 0.38 -25.83 -10.74
CA ARG A 251 1.59 -26.60 -10.99
C ARG A 251 2.40 -26.64 -9.68
N GLY A 252 2.71 -27.81 -9.19
CA GLY A 252 3.39 -27.98 -7.89
C GLY A 252 2.50 -27.68 -6.66
N ALA A 253 1.20 -27.42 -6.84
CA ALA A 253 0.32 -27.08 -5.72
C ALA A 253 -0.06 -28.29 -4.88
N ASP A 254 0.25 -28.25 -3.59
CA ASP A 254 -0.22 -29.23 -2.58
C ASP A 254 -1.73 -29.09 -2.33
N ILE A 255 -2.22 -27.85 -2.36
CA ILE A 255 -3.65 -27.53 -2.22
C ILE A 255 -4.16 -26.92 -3.53
N ARG A 256 -4.95 -27.68 -4.26
CA ARG A 256 -5.56 -27.20 -5.51
C ARG A 256 -6.69 -26.22 -5.21
N LEU A 257 -6.62 -25.05 -5.82
CA LEU A 257 -7.68 -24.05 -5.71
C LEU A 257 -8.96 -24.54 -6.42
N PRO A 258 -10.16 -24.24 -5.88
CA PRO A 258 -11.41 -24.56 -6.55
C PRO A 258 -11.58 -23.71 -7.83
N ARG A 259 -12.18 -24.28 -8.89
CA ARG A 259 -12.40 -23.57 -10.17
C ARG A 259 -13.25 -22.30 -10.05
N LEU A 260 -13.98 -22.15 -8.97
CA LEU A 260 -14.68 -20.88 -8.64
C LEU A 260 -13.70 -19.69 -8.59
N VAL A 261 -12.50 -19.88 -8.06
CA VAL A 261 -11.47 -18.82 -8.01
C VAL A 261 -11.06 -18.38 -9.43
N ALA A 262 -10.91 -19.35 -10.36
CA ALA A 262 -10.64 -19.03 -11.75
C ALA A 262 -11.76 -18.22 -12.40
N PHE A 263 -13.02 -18.56 -12.10
CA PHE A 263 -14.19 -17.80 -12.56
C PHE A 263 -14.20 -16.37 -12.00
N VAL A 264 -13.91 -16.21 -10.71
CA VAL A 264 -13.82 -14.90 -10.06
C VAL A 264 -12.73 -14.04 -10.71
N ILE A 265 -11.50 -14.58 -10.87
CA ILE A 265 -10.38 -13.86 -11.49
C ILE A 265 -10.70 -13.47 -12.94
N LYS A 266 -11.36 -14.37 -13.70
CA LYS A 266 -11.61 -14.13 -15.13
C LYS A 266 -12.73 -13.15 -15.40
N TYR A 267 -13.78 -13.15 -14.59
CA TYR A 267 -15.01 -12.40 -14.90
C TYR A 267 -15.38 -11.39 -13.83
N ILE A 268 -15.37 -11.77 -12.55
CA ILE A 268 -15.86 -10.91 -11.48
C ILE A 268 -14.85 -9.79 -11.21
N THR A 269 -13.59 -10.13 -10.99
CA THR A 269 -12.55 -9.16 -10.62
C THR A 269 -12.37 -8.05 -11.66
N PRO A 270 -12.18 -8.33 -12.97
CA PRO A 270 -12.01 -7.26 -13.95
C PRO A 270 -13.26 -6.40 -14.10
N VAL A 271 -14.45 -7.00 -14.11
CA VAL A 271 -15.72 -6.24 -14.21
C VAL A 271 -15.90 -5.35 -12.98
N TYR A 272 -15.70 -5.90 -11.78
CA TYR A 272 -15.77 -5.13 -10.52
C TYR A 272 -14.84 -3.92 -10.55
N LEU A 273 -13.57 -4.11 -10.90
CA LEU A 273 -12.58 -3.04 -10.92
C LEU A 273 -12.87 -1.99 -12.01
N ILE A 274 -13.34 -2.40 -13.19
CA ILE A 274 -13.72 -1.46 -14.26
C ILE A 274 -14.94 -0.64 -13.83
N VAL A 275 -15.96 -1.28 -13.24
CA VAL A 275 -17.14 -0.59 -12.72
C VAL A 275 -16.76 0.38 -11.60
N LEU A 276 -15.88 -0.03 -10.70
CA LEU A 276 -15.36 0.80 -9.62
C LEU A 276 -14.67 2.06 -10.15
N LEU A 277 -13.71 1.90 -11.05
CA LEU A 277 -13.01 3.04 -11.67
C LEU A 277 -13.96 3.94 -12.45
N GLY A 278 -14.91 3.36 -13.18
CA GLY A 278 -15.93 4.10 -13.94
C GLY A 278 -16.86 4.89 -13.03
N ALA A 279 -17.33 4.31 -11.94
CA ALA A 279 -18.18 4.97 -10.96
C ALA A 279 -17.42 6.10 -10.25
N TRP A 280 -16.19 5.84 -9.82
CA TRP A 280 -15.34 6.87 -9.22
C TRP A 280 -15.07 8.02 -10.20
N PHE A 281 -14.74 7.71 -11.45
CA PHE A 281 -14.49 8.73 -12.48
C PHE A 281 -15.72 9.61 -12.71
N TRP A 282 -16.92 9.01 -12.70
CA TRP A 282 -18.16 9.74 -12.92
C TRP A 282 -18.61 10.61 -11.75
N LEU A 283 -18.42 10.12 -10.52
CA LEU A 283 -18.98 10.76 -9.32
C LEU A 283 -17.95 11.63 -8.58
N ASP A 284 -16.69 11.18 -8.49
CA ASP A 284 -15.70 11.76 -7.59
C ASP A 284 -14.50 12.41 -8.31
N ALA A 285 -14.23 12.06 -9.57
CA ALA A 285 -13.01 12.51 -10.24
C ALA A 285 -12.93 14.03 -10.41
N LEU A 286 -14.04 14.69 -10.79
CA LEU A 286 -14.03 16.13 -11.08
C LEU A 286 -13.72 16.99 -9.86
N PRO A 287 -14.34 16.77 -8.68
CA PRO A 287 -13.94 17.42 -7.43
C PRO A 287 -12.47 17.23 -7.08
N VAL A 288 -11.96 15.99 -7.19
CA VAL A 288 -10.57 15.67 -6.90
C VAL A 288 -9.62 16.35 -7.87
N LEU A 289 -9.90 16.31 -9.18
CA LEU A 289 -9.08 16.97 -10.18
C LEU A 289 -9.01 18.49 -9.98
N ARG A 290 -10.10 19.11 -9.54
CA ARG A 290 -10.19 20.55 -9.27
C ARG A 290 -9.68 20.95 -7.88
N LEU A 291 -9.16 20.02 -7.08
CA LEU A 291 -8.72 20.25 -5.70
C LEU A 291 -9.81 20.88 -4.83
N GLN A 292 -11.09 20.51 -5.05
CA GLN A 292 -12.20 21.02 -4.26
C GLN A 292 -12.03 20.63 -2.78
N GLY A 293 -12.24 21.60 -1.88
CA GLY A 293 -12.05 21.41 -0.44
C GLY A 293 -10.60 21.51 0.04
N LYS A 294 -9.62 21.69 -0.85
CA LYS A 294 -8.23 21.92 -0.46
C LYS A 294 -7.93 23.42 -0.33
N PRO A 295 -7.07 23.84 0.64
CA PRO A 295 -6.66 25.23 0.77
C PRO A 295 -5.98 25.74 -0.51
N ALA A 296 -6.31 26.96 -0.93
CA ALA A 296 -5.73 27.56 -2.14
C ALA A 296 -4.20 27.72 -2.04
N ALA A 297 -3.68 27.92 -0.83
CA ALA A 297 -2.25 28.04 -0.57
C ALA A 297 -1.49 26.71 -0.83
N ASP A 298 -2.16 25.57 -0.73
CA ASP A 298 -1.55 24.25 -0.94
C ASP A 298 -1.62 23.80 -2.39
N ALA A 299 -2.49 24.41 -3.21
CA ALA A 299 -2.70 24.02 -4.60
C ALA A 299 -1.41 23.91 -5.45
N PRO A 300 -0.41 24.82 -5.35
CA PRO A 300 0.84 24.68 -6.11
C PRO A 300 1.60 23.40 -5.77
N PHE A 301 1.61 23.01 -4.50
CA PHE A 301 2.31 21.80 -4.04
C PHE A 301 1.60 20.52 -4.49
N LEU A 302 0.26 20.53 -4.47
CA LEU A 302 -0.55 19.40 -4.94
C LEU A 302 -0.41 19.22 -6.46
N TRP A 303 -0.41 20.32 -7.23
CA TRP A 303 -0.13 20.27 -8.66
C TRP A 303 1.30 19.81 -8.96
N ALA A 304 2.29 20.24 -8.16
CA ALA A 304 3.67 19.78 -8.30
C ALA A 304 3.78 18.26 -8.09
N ALA A 305 3.06 17.69 -7.11
CA ALA A 305 2.99 16.24 -6.90
C ALA A 305 2.43 15.50 -8.13
N ARG A 306 1.32 15.98 -8.69
CA ARG A 306 0.71 15.40 -9.91
C ARG A 306 1.65 15.47 -11.11
N LEU A 307 2.26 16.63 -11.33
CA LEU A 307 3.21 16.82 -12.44
C LEU A 307 4.45 15.95 -12.28
N MET A 308 4.90 15.71 -11.05
CA MET A 308 6.01 14.81 -10.77
C MET A 308 5.66 13.36 -11.13
N ILE A 309 4.48 12.87 -10.77
CA ILE A 309 4.00 11.53 -11.16
C ILE A 309 3.92 11.42 -12.70
N LEU A 310 3.29 12.38 -13.35
CA LEU A 310 3.17 12.40 -14.81
C LEU A 310 4.56 12.45 -15.49
N GLY A 311 5.48 13.23 -14.92
CA GLY A 311 6.87 13.29 -15.39
C GLY A 311 7.60 11.95 -15.29
N TRP A 312 7.42 11.22 -14.18
CA TRP A 312 7.96 9.88 -14.05
C TRP A 312 7.34 8.90 -15.03
N ILE A 313 6.01 8.90 -15.18
CA ILE A 313 5.31 8.05 -16.16
C ILE A 313 5.85 8.35 -17.57
N ALA A 314 5.90 9.61 -17.98
CA ALA A 314 6.41 10.01 -19.29
C ALA A 314 7.87 9.57 -19.50
N THR A 315 8.72 9.72 -18.49
CA THR A 315 10.12 9.30 -18.54
C THR A 315 10.23 7.79 -18.80
N PHE A 316 9.50 6.97 -18.05
CA PHE A 316 9.54 5.52 -18.26
C PHE A 316 8.91 5.10 -19.59
N MET A 317 7.85 5.74 -20.04
CA MET A 317 7.28 5.50 -21.37
C MET A 317 8.29 5.79 -22.48
N ILE A 318 9.02 6.92 -22.40
CA ILE A 318 10.07 7.27 -23.37
C ILE A 318 11.19 6.24 -23.33
N LEU A 319 11.69 5.88 -22.13
CA LEU A 319 12.75 4.87 -21.98
C LEU A 319 12.33 3.53 -22.57
N THR A 320 11.13 3.06 -22.27
CA THR A 320 10.59 1.82 -22.82
C THR A 320 10.46 1.89 -24.35
N GLY A 321 9.98 3.01 -24.89
CA GLY A 321 9.88 3.23 -26.34
C GLY A 321 11.25 3.24 -27.04
N VAL A 322 12.26 3.82 -26.41
CA VAL A 322 13.65 3.80 -26.94
C VAL A 322 14.21 2.39 -26.96
N ILE A 323 13.99 1.62 -25.89
CA ILE A 323 14.45 0.23 -25.77
C ILE A 323 13.77 -0.64 -26.82
N TRP A 324 12.46 -0.52 -26.95
CA TRP A 324 11.66 -1.27 -27.92
C TRP A 324 12.19 -1.04 -29.35
N ARG A 325 12.41 0.22 -29.75
CA ARG A 325 12.99 0.56 -31.06
C ARG A 325 14.40 0.00 -31.25
N ARG A 326 15.25 -0.02 -30.22
CA ARG A 326 16.60 -0.60 -30.27
C ARG A 326 16.57 -2.10 -30.52
N ARG A 327 15.65 -2.84 -29.85
CA ARG A 327 15.48 -4.28 -30.03
C ARG A 327 15.02 -4.61 -31.45
N HIS A 328 13.95 -3.98 -31.93
CA HIS A 328 13.44 -4.22 -33.29
C HIS A 328 14.42 -3.89 -34.40
N ARG A 329 15.25 -2.85 -34.19
CA ARG A 329 16.34 -2.54 -35.14
C ARG A 329 17.42 -3.63 -35.16
N LYS A 330 17.72 -4.25 -34.00
CA LYS A 330 18.69 -5.37 -33.95
C LYS A 330 18.15 -6.65 -34.57
N GLU A 331 16.85 -6.84 -34.54
CA GLU A 331 16.14 -8.00 -35.08
C GLU A 331 15.78 -7.83 -36.58
N GLY A 332 16.11 -6.69 -37.16
CA GLY A 332 15.81 -6.39 -38.58
C GLY A 332 14.32 -6.19 -38.88
N LEU A 333 13.53 -5.83 -37.87
CA LEU A 333 12.07 -5.64 -37.94
C LEU A 333 11.67 -4.16 -38.13
N LEU A 334 12.64 -3.24 -38.15
CA LEU A 334 12.49 -1.80 -38.41
C LEU A 334 13.60 -1.30 -39.33
#